data_28f7e7e00923445bfd31c8f76a30de29
#
_entry.id   28f7e7e00923445bfd31c8f76a30de29
#
_cell.length_a   1.000
_cell.length_b   1.000
_cell.length_c   1.000
_cell.angle_alpha   90.00
_cell.angle_beta   90.00
_cell.angle_gamma   90.00
#
_symmetry.space_group_name_H-M   'P 1'
#
loop_
_entity.id
_entity.type
_entity.pdbx_description
1 polymer ?
#
loop_
_entity_poly.entity_id
_entity_poly.type
_entity_poly.pdbx_seq_one_letter_code
_entity_poly.pdbx_strand_id
1 'polypeptide(L)'
;QIQTVCAGDPIQNIVFTYGGGATGSTLSWDLDPGLGFIDGGPGSSATISGTPAVNINTSTTYTYTLTSTGGSCPDVKSGSITINPDGEISLSNGSLDQTVCEDTAIIPIELSIACGSNSSGVVWTNGTPGGLIYNSTTHTLSGTATGVTTQTAYPYTITTSGSGCTAGTISGTIIVNALNELTTTGVVNQTICEGDAISDLIFTTAGDATAASLVNNPAGLSLANNNDGTFTLSGSPSAAIS
;
A
#
# COMPACT_ATOMS: atom_id res chain seq x y z
N GLN A 1 -13.34 -31.27 20.54
CA GLN A 1 -13.92 -30.09 19.94
C GLN A 1 -12.84 -29.38 19.10
N ILE A 2 -13.23 -28.84 17.95
CA ILE A 2 -12.32 -28.17 17.02
C ILE A 2 -12.76 -26.69 16.94
N GLN A 3 -11.82 -25.75 17.02
CA GLN A 3 -12.03 -24.32 16.82
C GLN A 3 -10.93 -23.74 15.93
N THR A 4 -11.27 -22.67 15.22
CA THR A 4 -10.31 -21.83 14.49
C THR A 4 -10.52 -20.40 14.95
N VAL A 5 -9.45 -19.73 15.37
CA VAL A 5 -9.46 -18.33 15.83
C VAL A 5 -8.28 -17.57 15.23
N CYS A 6 -8.33 -16.26 15.28
CA CYS A 6 -7.19 -15.42 14.91
C CYS A 6 -6.24 -15.22 16.11
N ALA A 7 -4.98 -14.94 15.84
CA ALA A 7 -4.03 -14.54 16.87
C ALA A 7 -4.57 -13.29 17.61
N GLY A 8 -4.55 -13.32 18.93
CA GLY A 8 -5.10 -12.24 19.75
C GLY A 8 -6.62 -12.29 20.01
N ASP A 9 -7.36 -13.17 19.37
CA ASP A 9 -8.78 -13.37 19.63
C ASP A 9 -9.03 -14.46 20.68
N PRO A 10 -10.01 -14.30 21.57
CA PRO A 10 -10.36 -15.33 22.55
C PRO A 10 -11.02 -16.54 21.87
N ILE A 11 -10.72 -17.74 22.37
CA ILE A 11 -11.47 -18.93 22.02
C ILE A 11 -12.85 -18.94 22.65
N GLN A 12 -13.80 -19.67 22.08
CA GLN A 12 -15.00 -20.07 22.80
C GLN A 12 -14.62 -21.08 23.87
N ASN A 13 -15.14 -20.91 25.09
CA ASN A 13 -14.88 -21.80 26.21
C ASN A 13 -15.19 -23.26 25.83
N ILE A 14 -14.23 -24.15 26.05
CA ILE A 14 -14.40 -25.59 25.90
C ILE A 14 -14.66 -26.17 27.27
N VAL A 15 -15.89 -26.64 27.50
CA VAL A 15 -16.33 -27.12 28.80
C VAL A 15 -16.51 -28.66 28.75
N PHE A 16 -15.94 -29.35 29.73
CA PHE A 16 -16.04 -30.77 29.94
C PHE A 16 -16.72 -31.04 31.28
N THR A 17 -17.81 -31.76 31.26
CA THR A 17 -18.53 -32.17 32.49
C THR A 17 -18.03 -33.51 32.99
N TYR A 18 -17.87 -33.63 34.29
CA TYR A 18 -17.48 -34.88 34.95
C TYR A 18 -18.67 -35.83 35.16
N GLY A 19 -18.41 -37.12 35.00
CA GLY A 19 -19.36 -38.22 35.26
C GLY A 19 -18.62 -39.47 35.70
N GLY A 20 -19.35 -40.55 36.04
CA GLY A 20 -18.76 -41.87 36.26
C GLY A 20 -17.77 -41.95 37.43
N GLY A 21 -17.82 -41.02 38.40
CA GLY A 21 -16.90 -41.02 39.55
C GLY A 21 -15.59 -40.27 39.31
N ALA A 22 -15.47 -39.57 38.20
CA ALA A 22 -14.32 -38.64 37.98
C ALA A 22 -14.36 -37.48 38.98
N THR A 23 -13.21 -37.15 39.55
CA THR A 23 -13.07 -36.06 40.55
C THR A 23 -12.27 -34.87 40.04
N GLY A 24 -11.72 -34.96 38.82
CA GLY A 24 -10.95 -33.93 38.21
C GLY A 24 -10.43 -34.37 36.83
N SER A 25 -9.53 -33.55 36.27
CA SER A 25 -8.86 -33.85 35.01
C SER A 25 -7.48 -33.24 34.90
N THR A 26 -6.66 -33.75 34.00
CA THR A 26 -5.38 -33.18 33.60
C THR A 26 -5.42 -32.83 32.12
N LEU A 27 -4.96 -31.63 31.78
CA LEU A 27 -4.81 -31.15 30.40
C LEU A 27 -3.35 -31.29 29.97
N SER A 28 -3.14 -31.81 28.77
CA SER A 28 -1.84 -31.79 28.09
C SER A 28 -1.98 -31.23 26.69
N TRP A 29 -0.99 -30.50 26.24
CA TRP A 29 -0.86 -29.94 24.89
C TRP A 29 0.32 -30.61 24.19
N ASP A 30 0.24 -30.78 22.85
CA ASP A 30 1.39 -31.12 22.01
C ASP A 30 2.35 -29.90 21.92
N LEU A 31 1.77 -28.70 21.80
CA LEU A 31 2.43 -27.40 21.88
C LEU A 31 1.49 -26.47 22.64
N ASP A 32 1.98 -25.78 23.67
CA ASP A 32 1.13 -24.94 24.54
C ASP A 32 0.77 -23.61 23.83
N PRO A 33 -0.51 -23.33 23.56
CA PRO A 33 -0.95 -22.04 23.00
C PRO A 33 -1.07 -20.93 24.05
N GLY A 34 -0.76 -21.16 25.31
CA GLY A 34 -0.89 -20.21 26.41
C GLY A 34 -2.34 -19.97 26.87
N LEU A 35 -3.22 -20.94 26.68
CA LEU A 35 -4.61 -20.87 27.12
C LEU A 35 -4.76 -21.26 28.58
N GLY A 36 -5.75 -20.64 29.26
CA GLY A 36 -6.10 -20.98 30.63
C GLY A 36 -6.83 -22.31 30.74
N PHE A 37 -6.52 -23.09 31.77
CA PHE A 37 -7.24 -24.30 32.15
C PHE A 37 -7.67 -24.22 33.61
N ILE A 38 -8.96 -24.47 33.84
CA ILE A 38 -9.55 -24.52 35.18
C ILE A 38 -10.18 -25.90 35.35
N ASP A 39 -9.71 -26.66 36.35
CA ASP A 39 -10.37 -27.88 36.84
C ASP A 39 -11.26 -27.52 38.03
N GLY A 40 -12.58 -27.59 37.83
CA GLY A 40 -13.56 -27.24 38.87
C GLY A 40 -13.73 -28.29 39.97
N GLY A 41 -13.10 -29.48 39.82
CA GLY A 41 -13.20 -30.57 40.79
C GLY A 41 -14.51 -31.36 40.75
N PRO A 42 -14.71 -32.25 41.74
CA PRO A 42 -15.82 -33.19 41.77
C PRO A 42 -17.20 -32.54 41.63
N GLY A 43 -18.02 -33.02 40.72
CA GLY A 43 -19.39 -32.55 40.47
C GLY A 43 -19.47 -31.20 39.72
N SER A 44 -18.34 -30.72 39.22
CA SER A 44 -18.25 -29.45 38.45
C SER A 44 -17.84 -29.75 36.99
N SER A 45 -17.03 -28.89 36.39
CA SER A 45 -16.56 -28.99 35.00
C SER A 45 -15.11 -28.55 34.89
N ALA A 46 -14.39 -29.09 33.90
CA ALA A 46 -13.15 -28.52 33.44
C ALA A 46 -13.38 -27.57 32.26
N THR A 47 -12.65 -26.46 32.23
CA THR A 47 -12.82 -25.44 31.19
C THR A 47 -11.47 -25.02 30.64
N ILE A 48 -11.35 -25.04 29.32
CA ILE A 48 -10.26 -24.38 28.58
C ILE A 48 -10.82 -23.07 28.03
N SER A 49 -10.11 -21.96 28.27
CA SER A 49 -10.56 -20.61 27.91
C SER A 49 -9.39 -19.65 27.75
N GLY A 50 -9.65 -18.49 27.22
CA GLY A 50 -8.70 -17.39 27.12
C GLY A 50 -8.33 -17.02 25.70
N THR A 51 -7.33 -16.17 25.59
CA THR A 51 -6.77 -15.72 24.32
C THR A 51 -5.40 -16.37 24.14
N PRO A 52 -5.12 -17.01 22.99
CA PRO A 52 -3.83 -17.61 22.75
C PRO A 52 -2.71 -16.59 22.82
N ALA A 53 -1.66 -16.87 23.61
CA ALA A 53 -0.50 -16.00 23.79
C ALA A 53 0.68 -16.46 22.93
N VAL A 54 0.45 -16.64 21.63
CA VAL A 54 1.44 -17.14 20.67
C VAL A 54 1.70 -16.12 19.57
N ASN A 55 2.98 -16.03 19.16
CA ASN A 55 3.39 -15.25 18.00
C ASN A 55 3.69 -16.24 16.86
N ILE A 56 2.83 -16.26 15.85
CA ILE A 56 2.90 -17.22 14.75
C ILE A 56 2.85 -16.49 13.41
N ASN A 57 3.61 -16.99 12.43
CA ASN A 57 3.66 -16.46 11.06
C ASN A 57 2.92 -17.34 10.06
N THR A 58 2.43 -18.50 10.50
CA THR A 58 1.66 -19.46 9.70
C THR A 58 0.55 -20.04 10.53
N SER A 59 -0.55 -20.43 9.88
CA SER A 59 -1.64 -21.15 10.55
C SER A 59 -1.11 -22.38 11.29
N THR A 60 -1.30 -22.42 12.59
CA THR A 60 -0.75 -23.46 13.47
C THR A 60 -1.88 -24.14 14.23
N THR A 61 -1.88 -25.46 14.26
CA THR A 61 -2.87 -26.26 14.99
C THR A 61 -2.25 -26.81 16.26
N TYR A 62 -2.90 -26.53 17.38
CA TYR A 62 -2.55 -26.98 18.73
C TYR A 62 -3.51 -28.08 19.15
N THR A 63 -3.00 -29.27 19.47
CA THR A 63 -3.80 -30.42 19.88
C THR A 63 -3.74 -30.57 21.39
N TYR A 64 -4.89 -30.78 22.01
CA TYR A 64 -4.98 -31.04 23.43
C TYR A 64 -5.56 -32.44 23.71
N THR A 65 -5.15 -32.95 24.87
CA THR A 65 -5.70 -34.19 25.45
C THR A 65 -6.07 -33.91 26.90
N LEU A 66 -7.34 -34.16 27.23
CA LEU A 66 -7.87 -34.08 28.59
C LEU A 66 -8.10 -35.48 29.10
N THR A 67 -7.51 -35.81 30.23
CA THR A 67 -7.62 -37.12 30.88
C THR A 67 -8.32 -36.96 32.23
N SER A 68 -9.42 -37.66 32.47
CA SER A 68 -10.11 -37.66 33.76
C SER A 68 -9.27 -38.32 34.87
N THR A 69 -9.45 -37.81 36.09
CA THR A 69 -8.78 -38.36 37.30
C THR A 69 -9.77 -38.76 38.36
N GLY A 70 -9.37 -39.59 39.34
CA GLY A 70 -10.15 -39.97 40.52
C GLY A 70 -10.99 -41.24 40.37
N GLY A 71 -11.08 -41.84 39.18
CA GLY A 71 -11.76 -43.11 38.93
C GLY A 71 -10.77 -44.25 38.62
N SER A 72 -11.25 -45.52 38.66
CA SER A 72 -10.43 -46.67 38.29
C SER A 72 -10.16 -46.80 36.78
N CYS A 73 -10.99 -46.15 35.97
CA CYS A 73 -10.90 -46.15 34.51
C CYS A 73 -10.92 -44.69 33.99
N PRO A 74 -9.77 -44.13 33.68
CA PRO A 74 -9.72 -42.77 33.13
C PRO A 74 -10.36 -42.68 31.73
N ASP A 75 -11.14 -41.66 31.50
CA ASP A 75 -11.63 -41.28 30.15
C ASP A 75 -10.75 -40.22 29.55
N VAL A 76 -10.55 -40.29 28.24
CA VAL A 76 -9.68 -39.37 27.49
C VAL A 76 -10.48 -38.68 26.40
N LYS A 77 -10.41 -37.39 26.38
CA LYS A 77 -10.96 -36.52 25.29
C LYS A 77 -9.87 -35.73 24.65
N SER A 78 -9.91 -35.60 23.34
CA SER A 78 -8.98 -34.77 22.59
C SER A 78 -9.71 -33.79 21.68
N GLY A 79 -9.01 -32.75 21.26
CA GLY A 79 -9.46 -31.76 20.29
C GLY A 79 -8.32 -30.91 19.83
N SER A 80 -8.65 -29.94 19.00
CA SER A 80 -7.64 -29.03 18.46
C SER A 80 -8.15 -27.60 18.34
N ILE A 81 -7.22 -26.65 18.41
CA ILE A 81 -7.44 -25.24 18.17
C ILE A 81 -6.46 -24.83 17.10
N THR A 82 -6.97 -24.34 15.96
CA THR A 82 -6.16 -23.76 14.90
C THR A 82 -6.10 -22.26 15.10
N ILE A 83 -4.91 -21.69 15.18
CA ILE A 83 -4.69 -20.25 15.31
C ILE A 83 -4.14 -19.76 13.98
N ASN A 84 -4.82 -18.80 13.39
CA ASN A 84 -4.40 -18.11 12.17
C ASN A 84 -3.70 -16.80 12.54
N PRO A 85 -2.56 -16.47 11.91
CA PRO A 85 -1.94 -15.18 12.10
C PRO A 85 -2.73 -14.05 11.41
N ASP A 86 -2.59 -12.82 11.90
CA ASP A 86 -3.02 -11.64 11.17
C ASP A 86 -2.16 -11.42 9.93
N GLY A 87 -2.72 -10.78 8.92
CA GLY A 87 -1.97 -10.43 7.72
C GLY A 87 -0.93 -9.35 8.02
N GLU A 88 0.30 -9.52 7.55
CA GLU A 88 1.36 -8.54 7.70
C GLU A 88 1.86 -8.10 6.32
N ILE A 89 2.07 -6.78 6.15
CA ILE A 89 2.63 -6.17 4.95
C ILE A 89 3.62 -5.08 5.35
N SER A 90 4.79 -5.08 4.74
CA SER A 90 5.85 -4.10 5.00
C SER A 90 6.57 -3.73 3.71
N LEU A 91 7.21 -2.55 3.71
CA LEU A 91 8.09 -2.13 2.62
C LEU A 91 9.41 -2.91 2.70
N SER A 92 9.78 -3.59 1.62
CA SER A 92 11.06 -4.29 1.51
C SER A 92 12.09 -3.50 0.71
N ASN A 93 11.66 -2.72 -0.30
CA ASN A 93 12.54 -1.88 -1.11
C ASN A 93 11.76 -0.72 -1.75
N GLY A 94 12.47 0.38 -2.06
CA GLY A 94 11.89 1.58 -2.65
C GLY A 94 11.41 2.61 -1.64
N SER A 95 10.45 3.44 -2.02
CA SER A 95 9.79 4.43 -1.14
C SER A 95 8.29 4.42 -1.41
N LEU A 96 7.48 4.47 -0.36
CA LEU A 96 6.02 4.51 -0.48
C LEU A 96 5.53 5.81 -1.08
N ASP A 97 6.23 6.91 -0.76
CA ASP A 97 5.92 8.23 -1.31
C ASP A 97 6.99 8.63 -2.32
N GLN A 98 6.55 9.00 -3.52
CA GLN A 98 7.43 9.42 -4.60
C GLN A 98 6.83 10.60 -5.36
N THR A 99 7.72 11.45 -5.88
CA THR A 99 7.35 12.52 -6.82
C THR A 99 8.15 12.31 -8.10
N VAL A 100 7.46 12.18 -9.21
CA VAL A 100 8.06 11.97 -10.53
C VAL A 100 7.45 12.94 -11.55
N CYS A 101 8.14 13.13 -12.67
CA CYS A 101 7.53 13.78 -13.82
C CYS A 101 6.74 12.74 -14.64
N GLU A 102 5.74 13.20 -15.38
CA GLU A 102 5.10 12.40 -16.42
C GLU A 102 6.16 11.78 -17.34
N ASP A 103 5.89 10.60 -17.87
CA ASP A 103 6.80 9.78 -18.68
C ASP A 103 8.10 9.36 -17.99
N THR A 104 8.19 9.54 -16.66
CA THR A 104 9.30 9.03 -15.86
C THR A 104 8.83 7.84 -15.02
N ALA A 105 9.64 6.77 -15.01
CA ALA A 105 9.34 5.60 -14.20
C ALA A 105 9.50 5.90 -12.71
N ILE A 106 8.57 5.38 -11.87
CA ILE A 106 8.78 5.35 -10.42
C ILE A 106 9.89 4.36 -10.06
N ILE A 107 10.54 4.58 -8.93
CA ILE A 107 11.37 3.55 -8.30
C ILE A 107 10.44 2.42 -7.87
N PRO A 108 10.71 1.15 -8.26
CA PRO A 108 9.84 0.04 -7.86
C PRO A 108 9.64 -0.01 -6.35
N ILE A 109 8.38 -0.13 -5.93
CA ILE A 109 7.98 -0.30 -4.54
C ILE A 109 7.76 -1.78 -4.31
N GLU A 110 8.69 -2.43 -3.64
CA GLU A 110 8.65 -3.85 -3.35
C GLU A 110 8.15 -4.08 -1.92
N LEU A 111 7.16 -4.96 -1.79
CA LEU A 111 6.54 -5.26 -0.50
C LEU A 111 6.84 -6.68 -0.07
N SER A 112 7.02 -6.86 1.23
CA SER A 112 7.06 -8.16 1.88
C SER A 112 5.70 -8.44 2.51
N ILE A 113 5.12 -9.58 2.18
CA ILE A 113 3.86 -10.05 2.75
C ILE A 113 4.15 -11.32 3.54
N ALA A 114 3.69 -11.37 4.77
CA ALA A 114 3.92 -12.48 5.69
C ALA A 114 2.59 -13.08 6.16
N CYS A 115 2.70 -14.10 7.01
CA CYS A 115 1.59 -14.70 7.73
C CYS A 115 0.58 -15.44 6.84
N GLY A 116 1.06 -16.10 5.76
CA GLY A 116 0.22 -16.89 4.87
C GLY A 116 -0.78 -16.08 4.05
N SER A 117 -0.60 -14.77 4.00
CA SER A 117 -1.44 -13.84 3.27
C SER A 117 -0.94 -13.60 1.84
N ASN A 118 -1.83 -13.11 0.98
CA ASN A 118 -1.52 -12.53 -0.32
C ASN A 118 -1.91 -11.04 -0.30
N SER A 119 -1.56 -10.28 -1.34
CA SER A 119 -2.09 -8.94 -1.51
C SER A 119 -3.40 -8.97 -2.30
N SER A 120 -4.33 -8.09 -1.93
CA SER A 120 -5.60 -7.91 -2.66
C SER A 120 -5.48 -7.04 -3.92
N GLY A 121 -4.29 -6.49 -4.18
CA GLY A 121 -4.06 -5.48 -5.21
C GLY A 121 -3.92 -4.09 -4.62
N VAL A 122 -3.75 -3.10 -5.49
CA VAL A 122 -3.69 -1.69 -5.12
C VAL A 122 -5.05 -1.03 -5.28
N VAL A 123 -5.45 -0.24 -4.30
CA VAL A 123 -6.63 0.63 -4.35
C VAL A 123 -6.16 2.08 -4.40
N TRP A 124 -6.53 2.78 -5.46
CA TRP A 124 -6.24 4.19 -5.65
C TRP A 124 -7.40 5.06 -5.19
N THR A 125 -7.14 6.13 -4.45
CA THR A 125 -8.19 7.01 -3.93
C THR A 125 -8.59 8.09 -4.93
N ASN A 126 -7.66 8.54 -5.79
CA ASN A 126 -7.87 9.63 -6.75
C ASN A 126 -7.70 9.15 -8.20
N GLY A 127 -8.42 8.08 -8.58
CA GLY A 127 -8.28 7.44 -9.88
C GLY A 127 -6.97 6.65 -10.02
N THR A 128 -6.89 5.83 -11.05
CA THR A 128 -5.70 5.03 -11.34
C THR A 128 -4.76 5.82 -12.25
N PRO A 129 -3.50 6.07 -11.86
CA PRO A 129 -2.53 6.71 -12.74
C PRO A 129 -2.26 5.81 -13.95
N GLY A 130 -2.26 6.41 -15.16
CA GLY A 130 -1.90 5.67 -16.38
C GLY A 130 -0.48 5.09 -16.24
N GLY A 131 -0.25 3.88 -16.74
CA GLY A 131 1.07 3.26 -16.83
C GLY A 131 1.67 2.70 -15.54
N LEU A 132 1.06 2.92 -14.36
CA LEU A 132 1.48 2.25 -13.12
C LEU A 132 0.75 0.92 -12.94
N ILE A 133 1.50 -0.12 -12.59
CA ILE A 133 0.99 -1.49 -12.48
C ILE A 133 1.47 -2.10 -11.16
N TYR A 134 0.54 -2.71 -10.42
CA TYR A 134 0.85 -3.56 -9.29
C TYR A 134 0.83 -5.03 -9.70
N ASN A 135 1.95 -5.71 -9.48
CA ASN A 135 2.07 -7.15 -9.68
C ASN A 135 1.85 -7.88 -8.34
N SER A 136 0.71 -8.56 -8.21
CA SER A 136 0.35 -9.27 -6.98
C SER A 136 1.17 -10.54 -6.73
N THR A 137 1.89 -11.05 -7.72
CA THR A 137 2.77 -12.24 -7.55
C THR A 137 4.13 -11.85 -6.98
N THR A 138 4.70 -10.74 -7.45
CA THR A 138 5.98 -10.21 -6.95
C THR A 138 5.79 -9.15 -5.86
N HIS A 139 4.54 -8.76 -5.57
CA HIS A 139 4.17 -7.70 -4.62
C HIS A 139 4.86 -6.37 -4.92
N THR A 140 4.95 -6.03 -6.21
CA THR A 140 5.70 -4.85 -6.67
C THR A 140 4.78 -3.88 -7.40
N LEU A 141 4.79 -2.60 -6.97
CA LEU A 141 4.20 -1.49 -7.71
C LEU A 141 5.30 -0.80 -8.51
N SER A 142 5.12 -0.70 -9.83
CA SER A 142 6.11 -0.13 -10.75
C SER A 142 5.45 0.44 -12.01
N GLY A 143 6.23 1.08 -12.86
CA GLY A 143 5.80 1.57 -14.15
C GLY A 143 6.16 3.03 -14.37
N THR A 144 5.64 3.60 -15.45
CA THR A 144 5.85 4.98 -15.88
C THR A 144 4.51 5.69 -15.89
N ALA A 145 4.34 6.71 -15.06
CA ALA A 145 3.08 7.44 -14.99
C ALA A 145 2.85 8.29 -16.24
N THR A 146 1.66 8.22 -16.82
CA THR A 146 1.28 8.90 -18.08
C THR A 146 -0.11 9.54 -17.98
N GLY A 147 -0.40 10.52 -18.87
CA GLY A 147 -1.73 11.11 -19.03
C GLY A 147 -2.07 12.16 -17.97
N VAL A 148 -1.06 12.83 -17.43
CA VAL A 148 -1.21 13.90 -16.43
C VAL A 148 -1.01 15.25 -17.10
N THR A 149 -2.00 16.13 -17.03
CA THR A 149 -1.96 17.48 -17.63
C THR A 149 -1.69 18.59 -16.61
N THR A 150 -1.79 18.27 -15.33
CA THR A 150 -1.43 19.14 -14.18
C THR A 150 -0.91 18.26 -13.06
N GLN A 151 -0.11 18.83 -12.14
CA GLN A 151 0.37 18.07 -10.98
C GLN A 151 -0.79 17.32 -10.31
N THR A 152 -0.68 16.03 -10.22
CA THR A 152 -1.71 15.17 -9.63
C THR A 152 -1.11 14.22 -8.59
N ALA A 153 -1.75 14.16 -7.42
CA ALA A 153 -1.41 13.20 -6.37
C ALA A 153 -2.32 11.98 -6.46
N TYR A 154 -1.73 10.79 -6.42
CA TYR A 154 -2.39 9.50 -6.44
C TYR A 154 -2.11 8.75 -5.12
N PRO A 155 -2.91 8.98 -4.07
CA PRO A 155 -2.84 8.17 -2.86
C PRO A 155 -3.29 6.75 -3.14
N TYR A 156 -2.59 5.78 -2.56
CA TYR A 156 -2.93 4.36 -2.72
C TYR A 156 -2.84 3.59 -1.41
N THR A 157 -3.54 2.48 -1.37
CA THR A 157 -3.50 1.51 -0.27
C THR A 157 -3.42 0.09 -0.83
N ILE A 158 -2.56 -0.73 -0.24
CA ILE A 158 -2.46 -2.15 -0.52
C ILE A 158 -2.78 -2.90 0.77
N THR A 159 -3.66 -3.89 0.67
CA THR A 159 -4.17 -4.65 1.81
C THR A 159 -3.83 -6.12 1.62
N THR A 160 -3.52 -6.83 2.69
CA THR A 160 -3.36 -8.29 2.64
C THR A 160 -4.72 -8.98 2.53
N SER A 161 -4.74 -10.20 1.99
CA SER A 161 -5.91 -11.05 1.87
C SER A 161 -5.56 -12.52 2.13
N GLY A 162 -6.54 -13.34 2.51
CA GLY A 162 -6.38 -14.80 2.57
C GLY A 162 -6.13 -15.40 3.95
N SER A 163 -5.78 -14.62 4.98
CA SER A 163 -5.59 -15.15 6.34
C SER A 163 -6.90 -15.48 7.07
N GLY A 164 -8.01 -14.87 6.65
CA GLY A 164 -9.30 -14.94 7.37
C GLY A 164 -9.32 -14.14 8.68
N CYS A 165 -8.21 -13.48 9.02
CA CYS A 165 -8.01 -12.66 10.21
C CYS A 165 -7.85 -11.18 9.82
N THR A 166 -7.38 -10.33 10.72
CA THR A 166 -7.18 -8.91 10.44
C THR A 166 -6.20 -8.72 9.29
N ALA A 167 -6.58 -7.94 8.30
CA ALA A 167 -5.73 -7.65 7.15
C ALA A 167 -4.70 -6.58 7.51
N GLY A 168 -3.44 -6.80 7.14
CA GLY A 168 -2.40 -5.77 7.15
C GLY A 168 -2.63 -4.77 6.01
N THR A 169 -2.30 -3.51 6.23
CA THR A 169 -2.42 -2.45 5.24
C THR A 169 -1.15 -1.61 5.16
N ILE A 170 -0.82 -1.16 3.95
CA ILE A 170 0.26 -0.20 3.71
C ILE A 170 -0.24 0.85 2.72
N SER A 171 0.13 2.11 2.91
CA SER A 171 -0.33 3.22 2.09
C SER A 171 0.82 4.13 1.71
N GLY A 172 0.67 4.83 0.58
CA GLY A 172 1.60 5.83 0.11
C GLY A 172 0.96 6.75 -0.92
N THR A 173 1.74 7.67 -1.47
CA THR A 173 1.28 8.63 -2.47
C THR A 173 2.31 8.75 -3.59
N ILE A 174 1.86 8.63 -4.83
CA ILE A 174 2.65 9.00 -6.01
C ILE A 174 2.17 10.37 -6.50
N ILE A 175 3.05 11.36 -6.48
CA ILE A 175 2.79 12.67 -7.05
C ILE A 175 3.42 12.68 -8.45
N VAL A 176 2.61 12.99 -9.45
CA VAL A 176 3.07 13.10 -10.83
C VAL A 176 2.95 14.56 -11.27
N ASN A 177 4.07 15.16 -11.61
CA ASN A 177 4.13 16.48 -12.20
C ASN A 177 3.92 16.37 -13.71
N ALA A 178 3.08 17.21 -14.28
CA ALA A 178 2.90 17.25 -15.73
C ALA A 178 4.18 17.75 -16.42
N LEU A 179 4.41 17.27 -17.64
CA LEU A 179 5.50 17.80 -18.47
C LEU A 179 5.21 19.24 -18.85
N ASN A 180 6.24 20.08 -18.74
CA ASN A 180 6.15 21.43 -19.25
C ASN A 180 6.20 21.40 -20.77
N GLU A 181 5.20 21.98 -21.40
CA GLU A 181 5.13 22.10 -22.84
C GLU A 181 5.12 23.59 -23.23
N LEU A 182 5.79 23.90 -24.33
CA LEU A 182 5.78 25.22 -24.94
C LEU A 182 5.40 25.08 -26.41
N THR A 183 4.24 25.58 -26.76
CA THR A 183 3.77 25.65 -28.15
C THR A 183 3.85 27.10 -28.65
N THR A 184 3.89 27.29 -29.95
CA THR A 184 3.93 28.63 -30.53
C THR A 184 3.01 28.75 -31.73
N THR A 185 2.44 29.94 -31.88
CA THR A 185 1.71 30.37 -33.08
C THR A 185 2.41 31.54 -33.73
N GLY A 186 2.41 31.58 -35.06
CA GLY A 186 3.12 32.60 -35.85
C GLY A 186 4.30 32.01 -36.63
N VAL A 187 5.01 32.88 -37.32
CA VAL A 187 6.16 32.52 -38.18
C VAL A 187 7.42 32.54 -37.33
N VAL A 188 7.91 31.35 -36.93
CA VAL A 188 9.06 31.21 -36.03
C VAL A 188 10.40 31.66 -36.66
N ASN A 189 10.52 31.57 -37.99
CA ASN A 189 11.70 32.01 -38.72
C ASN A 189 11.33 33.26 -39.54
N GLN A 190 11.83 34.43 -39.14
CA GLN A 190 11.54 35.68 -39.80
C GLN A 190 12.83 36.32 -40.34
N THR A 191 12.75 36.86 -41.54
CA THR A 191 13.82 37.68 -42.12
C THR A 191 13.27 39.10 -42.26
N ILE A 192 13.93 40.04 -41.60
CA ILE A 192 13.50 41.45 -41.55
C ILE A 192 14.74 42.34 -41.80
N CYS A 193 14.50 43.59 -42.19
CA CYS A 193 15.55 44.61 -42.23
C CYS A 193 15.85 45.13 -40.81
N GLU A 194 17.07 45.67 -40.61
CA GLU A 194 17.45 46.30 -39.36
C GLU A 194 16.48 47.42 -39.00
N GLY A 195 15.97 47.40 -37.77
CA GLY A 195 15.02 48.41 -37.27
C GLY A 195 13.56 48.10 -37.57
N ASP A 196 13.25 47.13 -38.44
CA ASP A 196 11.88 46.68 -38.64
C ASP A 196 11.41 45.79 -37.48
N ALA A 197 10.11 45.87 -37.19
CA ALA A 197 9.51 45.00 -36.16
C ALA A 197 9.32 43.58 -36.68
N ILE A 198 9.57 42.60 -35.83
CA ILE A 198 9.14 41.24 -36.09
C ILE A 198 7.60 41.15 -36.03
N SER A 199 7.02 40.20 -36.76
CA SER A 199 5.64 39.78 -36.49
C SER A 199 5.61 39.06 -35.13
N ASP A 200 4.66 39.43 -34.29
CA ASP A 200 4.53 38.87 -32.94
C ASP A 200 4.45 37.34 -32.96
N LEU A 201 5.20 36.69 -32.07
CA LEU A 201 5.14 35.27 -31.80
C LEU A 201 4.49 35.06 -30.44
N ILE A 202 3.40 34.28 -30.44
CA ILE A 202 2.74 33.95 -29.19
C ILE A 202 3.14 32.52 -28.80
N PHE A 203 3.69 32.40 -27.61
CA PHE A 203 4.02 31.10 -26.98
C PHE A 203 2.97 30.81 -25.94
N THR A 204 2.48 29.57 -25.93
CA THR A 204 1.54 29.07 -24.93
C THR A 204 2.24 28.00 -24.11
N THR A 205 2.20 28.15 -22.79
CA THR A 205 2.71 27.14 -21.85
C THR A 205 1.62 26.16 -21.48
N ALA A 206 1.98 24.90 -21.29
CA ALA A 206 1.13 23.86 -20.74
C ALA A 206 1.89 23.01 -19.69
N GLY A 207 1.19 22.10 -19.06
CA GLY A 207 1.71 21.37 -17.92
C GLY A 207 1.79 22.25 -16.68
N ASP A 208 2.86 22.11 -15.92
CA ASP A 208 3.10 22.87 -14.68
C ASP A 208 3.97 24.13 -14.92
N ALA A 209 4.17 24.54 -16.19
CA ALA A 209 4.97 25.70 -16.54
C ALA A 209 4.26 27.01 -16.18
N THR A 210 4.92 27.85 -15.38
CA THR A 210 4.40 29.18 -14.95
C THR A 210 5.17 30.35 -15.53
N ALA A 211 6.28 30.09 -16.24
CA ALA A 211 7.14 31.14 -16.79
C ALA A 211 7.84 30.67 -18.07
N ALA A 212 8.22 31.63 -18.91
CA ALA A 212 9.08 31.43 -20.05
C ALA A 212 10.17 32.51 -20.06
N SER A 213 11.34 32.20 -20.61
CA SER A 213 12.44 33.15 -20.73
C SER A 213 13.15 33.02 -22.08
N LEU A 214 13.73 34.13 -22.58
CA LEU A 214 14.59 34.09 -23.75
C LEU A 214 16.04 33.88 -23.35
N VAL A 215 16.72 32.99 -24.07
CA VAL A 215 18.16 32.79 -23.97
C VAL A 215 18.81 33.54 -25.12
N ASN A 216 19.90 34.30 -24.84
CA ASN A 216 20.63 35.11 -25.84
C ASN A 216 19.70 36.10 -26.56
N ASN A 217 18.87 36.83 -25.82
CA ASN A 217 17.92 37.79 -26.37
C ASN A 217 18.63 38.90 -27.16
N PRO A 218 18.38 39.05 -28.46
CA PRO A 218 18.89 40.19 -29.23
C PRO A 218 18.35 41.52 -28.67
N ALA A 219 19.17 42.57 -28.71
CA ALA A 219 18.75 43.90 -28.31
C ALA A 219 17.55 44.35 -29.14
N GLY A 220 16.54 44.94 -28.49
CA GLY A 220 15.30 45.41 -29.14
C GLY A 220 14.17 44.40 -29.22
N LEU A 221 14.37 43.13 -28.81
CA LEU A 221 13.29 42.15 -28.63
C LEU A 221 12.92 42.03 -27.15
N SER A 222 11.66 41.77 -26.89
CA SER A 222 11.13 41.51 -25.54
C SER A 222 10.11 40.39 -25.52
N LEU A 223 10.12 39.64 -24.44
CA LEU A 223 9.10 38.63 -24.14
C LEU A 223 8.20 39.17 -23.04
N ALA A 224 6.95 39.43 -23.37
CA ALA A 224 5.92 39.87 -22.42
C ALA A 224 5.09 38.71 -21.91
N ASN A 225 4.86 38.62 -20.60
CA ASN A 225 3.90 37.71 -20.01
C ASN A 225 2.50 38.31 -20.07
N ASN A 226 1.56 37.64 -20.73
CA ASN A 226 0.19 38.11 -20.89
C ASN A 226 -0.72 37.77 -19.68
N ASN A 227 -0.21 37.04 -18.67
CA ASN A 227 -0.89 36.61 -17.46
C ASN A 227 -2.10 35.65 -17.71
N ASP A 228 -2.12 35.01 -18.86
CA ASP A 228 -3.14 34.02 -19.26
C ASP A 228 -2.55 32.65 -19.70
N GLY A 229 -1.29 32.41 -19.32
CA GLY A 229 -0.52 31.23 -19.76
C GLY A 229 0.14 31.41 -21.11
N THR A 230 0.08 32.64 -21.69
CA THR A 230 0.76 32.97 -22.95
C THR A 230 1.83 34.02 -22.75
N PHE A 231 2.80 34.05 -23.69
CA PHE A 231 3.90 35.02 -23.76
C PHE A 231 4.03 35.51 -25.17
N THR A 232 4.17 36.82 -25.35
CA THR A 232 4.36 37.43 -26.65
C THR A 232 5.80 37.89 -26.83
N LEU A 233 6.48 37.37 -27.84
CA LEU A 233 7.77 37.89 -28.31
C LEU A 233 7.50 38.93 -29.40
N SER A 234 7.96 40.15 -29.16
CA SER A 234 7.78 41.27 -30.05
C SER A 234 9.00 42.21 -30.02
N GLY A 235 9.03 43.21 -30.92
CA GLY A 235 10.01 44.25 -30.95
C GLY A 235 10.76 44.37 -32.28
N SER A 236 11.74 45.27 -32.32
CA SER A 236 12.59 45.57 -33.48
C SER A 236 14.04 45.30 -33.11
N PRO A 237 14.73 44.30 -33.65
CA PRO A 237 16.12 44.05 -33.38
C PRO A 237 16.98 45.25 -33.79
N SER A 238 17.85 45.75 -32.91
CA SER A 238 18.68 46.93 -33.15
C SER A 238 20.11 46.64 -33.60
N ALA A 239 20.50 45.37 -33.73
CA ALA A 239 21.79 44.96 -34.22
C ALA A 239 21.65 43.76 -35.18
N ALA A 240 22.34 43.81 -36.32
CA ALA A 240 22.44 42.65 -37.20
C ALA A 240 23.13 41.49 -36.47
N ILE A 241 22.53 40.35 -36.46
CA ILE A 241 23.20 39.12 -36.00
C ILE A 241 24.14 38.71 -37.11
N SER A 242 25.45 38.88 -36.88
CA SER A 242 26.49 38.39 -37.80
C SER A 242 26.66 36.88 -37.75
#